data_2712bdd1cca50413861ae0352b016486
#
_entry.id   2712bdd1cca50413861ae0352b016486
#
_cell.length_a   1.000
_cell.length_b   1.000
_cell.length_c   1.000
_cell.angle_alpha   90.00
_cell.angle_beta   90.00
_cell.angle_gamma   90.00
#
_symmetry.space_group_name_H-M   'P 1'
#
loop_
_entity.id
_entity.type
_entity.pdbx_description
1 polymer ?
#
loop_
_entity_poly.entity_id
_entity_poly.type
_entity_poly.pdbx_seq_one_letter_code
_entity_poly.pdbx_strand_id
1 'polypeptide(L)'
;MKKKTIMAVLIGMTVIMTQQRIIVLAATTSGDRQSSTVSATVPDKHTITIDKDAHVTITYEDSKDEGEGDAFPIERFSTPTFMIETEDGWEIDKILLDGVDITSQLSNKKLTLPSVYQNQTLKISTKIKPAYTVVIPQDTNVQFNKLTENFGKISMEKVWLEDGKCIEVSMSSAGNLTNQKDSSKLIPYQILEEGKDTPFTSAKYTAQGEETSLLIDIKQDDWNKAASGSYSDTVTFTISYADSE
;
A
#
# COMPACT_ATOMS: atom_id res chain seq x y z
N MET A 1 30.73 -15.28 6.70
CA MET A 1 29.36 -15.54 7.20
C MET A 1 29.29 -15.17 8.68
N LYS A 2 28.71 -14.01 9.03
CA LYS A 2 28.53 -13.59 10.44
C LYS A 2 27.07 -13.88 10.82
N LYS A 3 26.88 -14.87 11.68
CA LYS A 3 25.59 -15.18 12.30
C LYS A 3 25.23 -14.04 13.26
N LYS A 4 24.15 -13.31 13.00
CA LYS A 4 23.53 -12.40 13.96
C LYS A 4 22.63 -13.22 14.88
N THR A 5 23.07 -13.35 16.13
CA THR A 5 22.25 -13.94 17.19
C THR A 5 21.24 -12.89 17.62
N ILE A 6 19.95 -13.13 17.38
CA ILE A 6 18.86 -12.34 17.92
C ILE A 6 18.68 -12.80 19.37
N MET A 7 19.04 -11.94 20.31
CA MET A 7 18.85 -12.14 21.74
C MET A 7 17.42 -11.68 22.08
N ALA A 8 16.48 -12.61 22.18
CA ALA A 8 15.17 -12.36 22.74
C ALA A 8 15.34 -12.08 24.25
N VAL A 9 15.13 -10.83 24.66
CA VAL A 9 15.05 -10.49 26.08
C VAL A 9 13.67 -10.85 26.58
N LEU A 10 13.56 -12.06 27.13
CA LEU A 10 12.39 -12.49 27.89
C LEU A 10 12.47 -11.76 29.25
N ILE A 11 11.73 -10.65 29.42
CA ILE A 11 11.55 -10.04 30.73
C ILE A 11 10.54 -10.92 31.48
N GLY A 12 11.08 -11.99 32.06
CA GLY A 12 10.35 -12.77 33.03
C GLY A 12 10.16 -11.94 34.31
N MET A 13 8.92 -11.53 34.58
CA MET A 13 8.57 -10.96 35.90
C MET A 13 8.70 -12.09 36.91
N THR A 14 9.88 -12.23 37.49
CA THR A 14 10.08 -13.16 38.62
C THR A 14 9.41 -12.53 39.84
N VAL A 15 8.20 -12.97 40.12
CA VAL A 15 7.59 -12.73 41.43
C VAL A 15 8.40 -13.51 42.47
N ILE A 16 9.31 -12.82 43.14
CA ILE A 16 10.06 -13.40 44.26
C ILE A 16 9.08 -13.46 45.41
N MET A 17 8.38 -14.60 45.54
CA MET A 17 7.69 -14.95 46.80
C MET A 17 8.77 -15.31 47.81
N THR A 18 9.23 -14.37 48.58
CA THR A 18 9.95 -14.66 49.83
C THR A 18 8.98 -15.31 50.80
N GLN A 19 9.01 -16.65 50.82
CA GLN A 19 8.34 -17.38 51.91
C GLN A 19 9.09 -17.09 53.21
N GLN A 20 8.69 -16.08 53.94
CA GLN A 20 9.08 -15.94 55.33
C GLN A 20 8.35 -17.01 56.11
N ARG A 21 9.08 -18.07 56.53
CA ARG A 21 8.57 -19.01 57.51
C ARG A 21 8.56 -18.30 58.86
N ILE A 22 7.38 -17.89 59.31
CA ILE A 22 7.18 -17.48 60.70
C ILE A 22 7.11 -18.74 61.51
N ILE A 23 8.16 -19.03 62.31
CA ILE A 23 8.13 -20.07 63.31
C ILE A 23 7.37 -19.50 64.54
N VAL A 24 6.15 -19.94 64.66
CA VAL A 24 5.35 -19.62 65.85
C VAL A 24 5.73 -20.59 66.97
N LEU A 25 6.49 -20.11 67.97
CA LEU A 25 6.64 -20.86 69.24
C LEU A 25 5.30 -20.77 69.96
N ALA A 26 4.61 -21.89 70.06
CA ALA A 26 3.40 -21.97 70.88
C ALA A 26 3.75 -21.90 72.35
N ALA A 27 3.57 -20.73 72.94
CA ALA A 27 3.50 -20.59 74.39
C ALA A 27 2.06 -21.05 74.79
N THR A 28 1.99 -21.96 75.70
CA THR A 28 0.71 -22.55 76.24
C THR A 28 0.01 -21.54 77.13
N THR A 29 -0.52 -20.44 76.55
CA THR A 29 -1.54 -19.62 77.27
C THR A 29 -2.67 -19.37 76.28
N SER A 30 -3.82 -19.77 76.73
CA SER A 30 -5.11 -19.65 76.08
C SER A 30 -5.42 -18.18 75.77
N GLY A 31 -5.51 -17.85 74.46
CA GLY A 31 -6.11 -16.60 74.05
C GLY A 31 -5.35 -15.68 73.10
N ASP A 32 -4.10 -16.01 72.72
CA ASP A 32 -3.32 -15.15 71.77
C ASP A 32 -3.85 -15.29 70.35
N ARG A 33 -4.48 -14.23 69.87
CA ARG A 33 -4.84 -14.08 68.44
C ARG A 33 -3.66 -13.54 67.72
N GLN A 34 -3.18 -14.29 66.75
CA GLN A 34 -2.19 -13.80 65.80
C GLN A 34 -2.88 -13.39 64.50
N SER A 35 -2.53 -12.24 63.98
CA SER A 35 -3.07 -11.74 62.71
C SER A 35 -1.94 -11.61 61.69
N SER A 36 -2.21 -12.02 60.48
CA SER A 36 -1.36 -11.72 59.33
C SER A 36 -2.09 -10.80 58.35
N THR A 37 -1.38 -9.86 57.78
CA THR A 37 -1.92 -8.94 56.76
C THR A 37 -1.59 -9.49 55.40
N VAL A 38 -2.60 -9.62 54.53
CA VAL A 38 -2.41 -9.86 53.08
C VAL A 38 -2.70 -8.55 52.39
N SER A 39 -1.76 -8.08 51.57
CA SER A 39 -1.89 -6.85 50.77
C SER A 39 -1.65 -7.13 49.30
N ALA A 40 -2.38 -6.44 48.43
CA ALA A 40 -2.19 -6.44 47.00
C ALA A 40 -2.34 -5.01 46.48
N THR A 41 -1.54 -4.66 45.49
CA THR A 41 -1.65 -3.38 44.76
C THR A 41 -2.11 -3.66 43.32
N VAL A 42 -3.16 -2.99 42.91
CA VAL A 42 -3.67 -3.04 41.54
C VAL A 42 -3.26 -1.72 40.88
N PRO A 43 -2.54 -1.75 39.73
CA PRO A 43 -2.16 -0.53 39.06
C PRO A 43 -3.39 0.21 38.51
N ASP A 44 -3.37 1.53 38.55
CA ASP A 44 -4.42 2.41 38.03
C ASP A 44 -4.30 2.62 36.52
N LYS A 45 -3.10 2.42 35.95
CA LYS A 45 -2.81 2.54 34.53
C LYS A 45 -2.13 1.29 33.97
N HIS A 46 -2.34 1.09 32.69
CA HIS A 46 -1.67 0.08 31.88
C HIS A 46 -1.08 0.72 30.62
N THR A 47 -0.03 0.14 30.06
CA THR A 47 0.64 0.67 28.87
C THR A 47 0.13 -0.04 27.64
N ILE A 48 -0.29 0.74 26.62
CA ILE A 48 -0.45 0.27 25.26
C ILE A 48 0.84 0.59 24.51
N THR A 49 1.58 -0.44 24.13
CA THR A 49 2.79 -0.30 23.31
C THR A 49 2.41 -0.40 21.84
N ILE A 50 2.92 0.53 21.03
CA ILE A 50 2.67 0.58 19.59
C ILE A 50 3.87 -0.02 18.84
N ASP A 51 3.61 -1.03 18.04
CA ASP A 51 4.54 -1.63 17.07
C ASP A 51 3.97 -1.33 15.66
N LYS A 52 4.54 -0.37 14.95
CA LYS A 52 4.00 0.11 13.69
C LYS A 52 5.05 0.25 12.61
N ASP A 53 4.62 0.15 11.35
CA ASP A 53 5.44 0.47 10.18
C ASP A 53 5.78 1.97 10.12
N ALA A 54 6.81 2.30 9.35
CA ALA A 54 7.27 3.68 9.16
C ALA A 54 6.21 4.60 8.55
N HIS A 55 5.27 4.02 7.76
CA HIS A 55 4.25 4.75 6.99
C HIS A 55 2.95 5.01 7.76
N VAL A 56 2.97 4.86 9.10
CA VAL A 56 1.80 5.08 9.97
C VAL A 56 2.11 6.15 10.99
N THR A 57 1.19 7.09 11.13
CA THR A 57 1.10 8.01 12.26
C THR A 57 -0.06 7.61 13.15
N ILE A 58 0.20 7.55 14.46
CA ILE A 58 -0.82 7.24 15.46
C ILE A 58 -0.88 8.33 16.50
N THR A 59 -2.09 8.75 16.85
CA THR A 59 -2.35 9.77 17.86
C THR A 59 -3.42 9.27 18.83
N TYR A 60 -3.17 9.42 20.13
CA TYR A 60 -4.16 9.11 21.15
C TYR A 60 -5.07 10.34 21.40
N GLU A 61 -6.39 10.21 21.17
CA GLU A 61 -7.33 11.35 21.19
C GLU A 61 -7.51 11.95 22.61
N ASP A 62 -7.45 11.14 23.68
CA ASP A 62 -7.72 11.60 25.06
C ASP A 62 -6.47 12.07 25.81
N SER A 63 -5.30 12.11 25.15
CA SER A 63 -4.07 12.50 25.84
C SER A 63 -4.01 14.00 26.01
N LYS A 64 -4.10 14.43 27.27
CA LYS A 64 -3.67 15.79 27.65
C LYS A 64 -2.14 15.92 27.75
N ASP A 65 -1.47 14.80 27.81
CA ASP A 65 -0.03 14.64 27.76
C ASP A 65 0.28 13.92 26.44
N GLU A 66 0.87 14.61 25.48
CA GLU A 66 1.42 14.01 24.27
C GLU A 66 2.46 12.99 24.72
N GLY A 67 2.07 11.72 24.80
CA GLY A 67 3.00 10.63 25.05
C GLY A 67 4.01 10.60 23.91
N GLU A 68 5.20 11.10 24.15
CA GLU A 68 6.31 10.93 23.22
C GLU A 68 6.66 9.44 23.15
N GLY A 69 6.53 8.88 21.95
CA GLY A 69 6.97 7.52 21.66
C GLY A 69 5.83 6.53 21.40
N ASP A 70 6.22 5.29 21.17
CA ASP A 70 5.33 4.19 20.82
C ASP A 70 4.71 3.51 22.07
N ALA A 71 4.42 4.27 23.16
CA ALA A 71 3.83 3.74 24.38
C ALA A 71 2.93 4.78 25.07
N PHE A 72 1.68 4.39 25.31
CA PHE A 72 0.65 5.25 25.92
C PHE A 72 0.18 4.68 27.27
N PRO A 73 0.31 5.45 28.38
CA PRO A 73 -0.27 5.07 29.66
C PRO A 73 -1.78 5.32 29.66
N ILE A 74 -2.56 4.25 29.75
CA ILE A 74 -4.02 4.26 29.66
C ILE A 74 -4.62 3.92 31.03
N GLU A 75 -5.61 4.69 31.47
CA GLU A 75 -6.36 4.42 32.70
C GLU A 75 -7.02 3.02 32.63
N ARG A 76 -6.92 2.29 33.71
CA ARG A 76 -7.56 0.97 33.82
C ARG A 76 -9.07 1.09 33.58
N PHE A 77 -9.66 0.13 32.87
CA PHE A 77 -11.06 0.06 32.45
C PHE A 77 -11.52 1.09 31.42
N SER A 78 -10.68 2.03 31.01
CA SER A 78 -11.03 2.93 29.91
C SER A 78 -11.00 2.23 28.55
N THR A 79 -11.65 2.83 27.57
CA THR A 79 -11.72 2.39 26.17
C THR A 79 -11.05 3.45 25.29
N PRO A 80 -9.71 3.40 25.15
CA PRO A 80 -8.97 4.45 24.45
C PRO A 80 -9.28 4.46 22.96
N THR A 81 -9.30 5.66 22.37
CA THR A 81 -9.45 5.85 20.93
C THR A 81 -8.17 6.43 20.36
N PHE A 82 -7.68 5.78 19.31
CA PHE A 82 -6.51 6.20 18.54
C PHE A 82 -6.94 6.67 17.16
N MET A 83 -6.35 7.77 16.69
CA MET A 83 -6.40 8.17 15.30
C MET A 83 -5.21 7.54 14.58
N ILE A 84 -5.45 6.85 13.47
CA ILE A 84 -4.45 6.14 12.68
C ILE A 84 -4.48 6.70 11.27
N GLU A 85 -3.36 7.27 10.83
CA GLU A 85 -3.20 7.81 9.49
C GLU A 85 -2.05 7.12 8.77
N THR A 86 -2.21 6.90 7.47
CA THR A 86 -1.15 6.38 6.60
C THR A 86 -0.62 7.48 5.70
N GLU A 87 0.63 7.38 5.31
CA GLU A 87 1.21 8.22 4.26
C GLU A 87 0.52 7.99 2.92
N ASP A 88 0.62 8.96 2.01
CA ASP A 88 0.13 8.82 0.64
C ASP A 88 0.78 7.61 -0.05
N GLY A 89 -0.05 6.82 -0.74
CA GLY A 89 0.38 5.60 -1.41
C GLY A 89 0.42 4.36 -0.50
N TRP A 90 0.02 4.48 0.77
CA TRP A 90 -0.05 3.36 1.72
C TRP A 90 -1.46 3.19 2.26
N GLU A 91 -1.81 1.98 2.62
CA GLU A 91 -3.04 1.65 3.33
C GLU A 91 -2.76 0.65 4.45
N ILE A 92 -3.64 0.60 5.43
CA ILE A 92 -3.54 -0.39 6.51
C ILE A 92 -3.72 -1.79 5.91
N ASP A 93 -2.74 -2.66 6.17
CA ASP A 93 -2.84 -4.08 5.87
C ASP A 93 -3.49 -4.82 7.05
N LYS A 94 -2.94 -4.62 8.25
CA LYS A 94 -3.42 -5.33 9.43
C LYS A 94 -3.21 -4.54 10.72
N ILE A 95 -4.18 -4.68 11.65
CA ILE A 95 -4.10 -4.17 13.02
C ILE A 95 -4.31 -5.33 13.97
N LEU A 96 -3.31 -5.60 14.83
CA LEU A 96 -3.36 -6.69 15.81
C LEU A 96 -3.26 -6.12 17.22
N LEU A 97 -4.20 -6.48 18.11
CA LEU A 97 -4.11 -6.23 19.54
C LEU A 97 -3.74 -7.54 20.24
N ASP A 98 -2.54 -7.58 20.85
CA ASP A 98 -1.98 -8.80 21.46
C ASP A 98 -2.03 -10.02 20.52
N GLY A 99 -1.83 -9.80 19.20
CA GLY A 99 -1.88 -10.82 18.17
C GLY A 99 -3.27 -11.15 17.61
N VAL A 100 -4.34 -10.57 18.16
CA VAL A 100 -5.71 -10.73 17.67
C VAL A 100 -6.00 -9.67 16.60
N ASP A 101 -6.48 -10.09 15.45
CA ASP A 101 -6.82 -9.19 14.33
C ASP A 101 -8.08 -8.37 14.65
N ILE A 102 -7.92 -7.05 14.71
CA ILE A 102 -8.97 -6.07 14.94
C ILE A 102 -9.07 -5.05 13.81
N THR A 103 -8.51 -5.34 12.63
CA THR A 103 -8.48 -4.43 11.48
C THR A 103 -9.86 -3.90 11.10
N SER A 104 -10.89 -4.75 11.20
CA SER A 104 -12.28 -4.38 10.90
C SER A 104 -12.91 -3.35 11.86
N GLN A 105 -12.26 -3.08 13.00
CA GLN A 105 -12.72 -2.08 13.97
C GLN A 105 -12.23 -0.67 13.60
N LEU A 106 -11.28 -0.53 12.67
CA LEU A 106 -10.86 0.77 12.16
C LEU A 106 -11.99 1.39 11.33
N SER A 107 -12.48 2.54 11.76
CA SER A 107 -13.53 3.28 11.05
C SER A 107 -13.18 4.77 10.98
N ASN A 108 -13.21 5.35 9.78
CA ASN A 108 -12.89 6.77 9.58
C ASN A 108 -11.56 7.20 10.24
N LYS A 109 -10.53 6.37 10.10
CA LYS A 109 -9.20 6.56 10.72
C LYS A 109 -9.17 6.44 12.24
N LYS A 110 -10.29 6.09 12.88
CA LYS A 110 -10.39 5.93 14.34
C LYS A 110 -10.47 4.47 14.72
N LEU A 111 -9.67 4.10 15.71
CA LEU A 111 -9.66 2.78 16.33
C LEU A 111 -9.95 2.94 17.82
N THR A 112 -11.09 2.42 18.27
CA THR A 112 -11.44 2.35 19.70
C THR A 112 -11.14 0.97 20.22
N LEU A 113 -10.26 0.87 21.21
CA LEU A 113 -9.92 -0.40 21.84
C LEU A 113 -10.96 -0.79 22.91
N PRO A 114 -11.08 -2.09 23.21
CA PRO A 114 -11.86 -2.56 24.37
C PRO A 114 -11.28 -2.04 25.69
N SER A 115 -12.02 -2.22 26.78
CA SER A 115 -11.57 -1.81 28.13
C SER A 115 -10.22 -2.42 28.48
N VAL A 116 -9.29 -1.58 28.95
CA VAL A 116 -7.91 -1.96 29.24
C VAL A 116 -7.80 -2.51 30.67
N TYR A 117 -7.33 -3.75 30.82
CA TYR A 117 -7.13 -4.43 32.11
C TYR A 117 -5.68 -4.77 32.40
N GLN A 118 -4.82 -4.74 31.37
CA GLN A 118 -3.42 -5.13 31.41
C GLN A 118 -2.64 -4.37 30.35
N ASN A 119 -1.31 -4.46 30.42
CA ASN A 119 -0.47 -3.96 29.33
C ASN A 119 -0.76 -4.74 28.04
N GLN A 120 -0.82 -4.04 26.92
CA GLN A 120 -1.14 -4.59 25.61
C GLN A 120 -0.18 -4.08 24.54
N THR A 121 -0.10 -4.81 23.43
CA THR A 121 0.66 -4.38 22.24
C THR A 121 -0.31 -4.22 21.07
N LEU A 122 -0.32 -3.02 20.50
CA LEU A 122 -1.03 -2.72 19.26
C LEU A 122 -0.03 -2.71 18.11
N LYS A 123 -0.12 -3.73 17.25
CA LYS A 123 0.72 -3.85 16.05
C LYS A 123 -0.05 -3.42 14.82
N ILE A 124 0.58 -2.51 14.02
CA ILE A 124 -0.02 -1.96 12.80
C ILE A 124 0.94 -2.17 11.65
N SER A 125 0.48 -2.87 10.62
CA SER A 125 1.21 -3.06 9.37
C SER A 125 0.49 -2.39 8.21
N THR A 126 1.28 -1.94 7.24
CA THR A 126 0.81 -1.29 6.02
C THR A 126 1.21 -2.07 4.79
N LYS A 127 0.54 -1.81 3.71
CA LYS A 127 0.90 -2.25 2.37
C LYS A 127 0.77 -1.09 1.39
N ILE A 128 1.43 -1.21 0.25
CA ILE A 128 1.27 -0.24 -0.83
C ILE A 128 -0.18 -0.25 -1.31
N LYS A 129 -0.76 0.94 -1.44
CA LYS A 129 -2.04 1.17 -2.11
C LYS A 129 -1.76 1.45 -3.57
N PRO A 130 -1.94 0.49 -4.49
CA PRO A 130 -1.63 0.69 -5.90
C PRO A 130 -2.38 1.88 -6.48
N ALA A 131 -1.65 2.77 -7.11
CA ALA A 131 -2.21 3.92 -7.81
C ALA A 131 -1.29 4.31 -8.97
N TYR A 132 -1.87 4.62 -10.13
CA TYR A 132 -1.11 5.03 -11.31
C TYR A 132 -1.91 6.01 -12.17
N THR A 133 -1.18 6.83 -12.91
CA THR A 133 -1.71 7.70 -13.95
C THR A 133 -0.93 7.46 -15.22
N VAL A 134 -1.64 7.01 -16.25
CA VAL A 134 -1.09 6.77 -17.60
C VAL A 134 -1.63 7.83 -18.52
N VAL A 135 -0.74 8.49 -19.25
CA VAL A 135 -1.08 9.37 -20.36
C VAL A 135 -0.89 8.59 -21.64
N ILE A 136 -1.87 8.63 -22.53
CA ILE A 136 -1.84 7.99 -23.85
C ILE A 136 -1.85 9.06 -24.95
N PRO A 137 -1.43 8.72 -26.18
CA PRO A 137 -1.52 9.61 -27.34
C PRO A 137 -2.94 10.19 -27.52
N GLN A 138 -2.99 11.43 -27.96
CA GLN A 138 -4.24 12.10 -28.36
C GLN A 138 -4.55 11.84 -29.83
N ASP A 139 -5.75 12.25 -30.26
CA ASP A 139 -6.14 12.22 -31.68
C ASP A 139 -5.10 12.93 -32.55
N THR A 140 -4.65 12.25 -33.59
CA THR A 140 -3.62 12.73 -34.51
C THR A 140 -4.12 12.77 -35.93
N ASN A 141 -3.81 13.84 -36.64
CA ASN A 141 -4.14 14.02 -38.05
C ASN A 141 -2.91 13.82 -38.91
N VAL A 142 -2.86 12.73 -39.64
CA VAL A 142 -1.75 12.43 -40.58
C VAL A 142 -1.90 13.25 -41.86
N GLN A 143 -0.87 13.98 -42.21
CA GLN A 143 -0.87 14.77 -43.44
C GLN A 143 -0.69 13.86 -44.67
N PHE A 144 -1.36 14.23 -45.77
CA PHE A 144 -1.24 13.50 -47.04
C PHE A 144 0.23 13.40 -47.49
N ASN A 145 0.61 12.21 -47.92
CA ASN A 145 1.94 11.88 -48.40
C ASN A 145 3.09 11.99 -47.39
N LYS A 146 2.78 12.10 -46.11
CA LYS A 146 3.75 12.02 -45.04
C LYS A 146 3.96 10.54 -44.65
N LEU A 147 5.20 10.07 -44.73
CA LEU A 147 5.51 8.65 -44.49
C LEU A 147 5.51 8.32 -43.00
N THR A 148 6.02 9.23 -42.18
CA THR A 148 6.08 9.04 -40.74
C THR A 148 5.51 10.27 -40.02
N GLU A 149 4.59 10.06 -39.09
CA GLU A 149 3.99 11.11 -38.26
C GLU A 149 4.16 10.78 -36.78
N ASN A 150 4.43 11.79 -35.99
CA ASN A 150 4.42 11.60 -34.52
C ASN A 150 2.99 11.31 -34.04
N PHE A 151 2.78 10.16 -33.42
CA PHE A 151 1.49 9.80 -32.83
C PHE A 151 1.36 10.33 -31.40
N GLY A 152 2.48 10.55 -30.71
CA GLY A 152 2.54 10.95 -29.33
C GLY A 152 3.28 9.92 -28.47
N LYS A 153 3.05 9.96 -27.19
CA LYS A 153 3.73 9.04 -26.27
C LYS A 153 2.78 8.46 -25.23
N ILE A 154 3.11 7.25 -24.78
CA ILE A 154 2.60 6.69 -23.53
C ILE A 154 3.55 7.15 -22.44
N SER A 155 3.06 7.69 -21.33
CA SER A 155 3.90 8.10 -20.21
C SER A 155 3.26 7.84 -18.85
N MET A 156 4.10 7.56 -17.87
CA MET A 156 3.70 7.29 -16.48
C MET A 156 3.91 8.55 -15.64
N GLU A 157 2.83 9.24 -15.24
CA GLU A 157 2.92 10.46 -14.42
C GLU A 157 2.95 10.15 -12.92
N LYS A 158 2.21 9.14 -12.48
CA LYS A 158 2.20 8.67 -11.09
C LYS A 158 2.25 7.15 -11.11
N VAL A 159 3.12 6.57 -10.29
CA VAL A 159 3.24 5.11 -10.17
C VAL A 159 3.56 4.74 -8.72
N TRP A 160 2.62 4.00 -8.11
CA TRP A 160 2.75 3.35 -6.82
C TRP A 160 2.34 1.90 -7.02
N LEU A 161 3.28 0.97 -7.01
CA LEU A 161 3.05 -0.44 -7.31
C LEU A 161 3.62 -1.31 -6.20
N GLU A 162 2.99 -2.45 -5.99
CA GLU A 162 3.55 -3.53 -5.18
C GLU A 162 4.79 -4.13 -5.86
N ASP A 163 5.67 -4.74 -5.06
CA ASP A 163 6.86 -5.43 -5.58
C ASP A 163 6.47 -6.52 -6.59
N GLY A 164 7.19 -6.58 -7.71
CA GLY A 164 6.92 -7.54 -8.77
C GLY A 164 5.73 -7.21 -9.67
N LYS A 165 5.14 -6.01 -9.54
CA LYS A 165 4.03 -5.53 -10.38
C LYS A 165 4.47 -4.48 -11.38
N CYS A 166 3.70 -4.35 -12.46
CA CYS A 166 3.87 -3.35 -13.51
C CYS A 166 2.52 -2.85 -14.02
N ILE A 167 2.57 -1.75 -14.74
CA ILE A 167 1.48 -1.31 -15.61
C ILE A 167 1.79 -1.78 -17.02
N GLU A 168 0.99 -2.67 -17.56
CA GLU A 168 1.07 -3.07 -18.96
C GLU A 168 0.09 -2.23 -19.77
N VAL A 169 0.61 -1.57 -20.82
CA VAL A 169 -0.20 -0.86 -21.81
C VAL A 169 -0.10 -1.60 -23.11
N SER A 170 -1.19 -2.22 -23.54
CA SER A 170 -1.29 -2.86 -24.85
C SER A 170 -2.11 -2.00 -25.81
N MET A 171 -1.83 -2.16 -27.10
CA MET A 171 -2.48 -1.39 -28.16
C MET A 171 -3.09 -2.33 -29.21
N SER A 172 -4.25 -1.93 -29.72
CA SER A 172 -4.88 -2.56 -30.87
C SER A 172 -5.42 -1.52 -31.86
N SER A 173 -5.31 -1.79 -33.13
CA SER A 173 -5.90 -1.01 -34.24
C SER A 173 -6.27 -1.95 -35.39
N ALA A 174 -7.08 -1.48 -36.33
CA ALA A 174 -7.34 -2.22 -37.57
C ALA A 174 -6.10 -2.26 -38.50
N GLY A 175 -5.12 -1.39 -38.26
CA GLY A 175 -3.93 -1.23 -39.12
C GLY A 175 -4.24 -0.66 -40.49
N ASN A 176 -5.41 -0.07 -40.65
CA ASN A 176 -5.88 0.52 -41.90
C ASN A 176 -6.74 1.76 -41.62
N LEU A 177 -6.36 2.88 -42.19
CA LEU A 177 -7.26 4.02 -42.25
C LEU A 177 -8.36 3.71 -43.28
N THR A 178 -9.61 3.79 -42.89
CA THR A 178 -10.77 3.48 -43.71
C THR A 178 -11.41 4.75 -44.25
N ASN A 179 -11.72 4.78 -45.56
CA ASN A 179 -12.38 5.93 -46.16
C ASN A 179 -13.82 6.07 -45.64
N GLN A 180 -14.18 7.27 -45.23
CA GLN A 180 -15.49 7.54 -44.58
C GLN A 180 -16.69 7.40 -45.54
N LYS A 181 -16.45 7.45 -46.88
CA LYS A 181 -17.51 7.32 -47.89
C LYS A 181 -17.56 5.96 -48.55
N ASP A 182 -16.44 5.25 -48.57
CA ASP A 182 -16.28 3.93 -49.19
C ASP A 182 -15.38 3.04 -48.33
N SER A 183 -15.95 2.23 -47.50
CA SER A 183 -15.21 1.35 -46.56
C SER A 183 -14.34 0.29 -47.25
N SER A 184 -14.46 0.11 -48.58
CA SER A 184 -13.55 -0.75 -49.33
C SER A 184 -12.20 -0.08 -49.64
N LYS A 185 -12.09 1.20 -49.45
CA LYS A 185 -10.85 1.98 -49.69
C LYS A 185 -10.11 2.13 -48.38
N LEU A 186 -8.93 1.55 -48.35
CA LEU A 186 -8.07 1.46 -47.16
C LEU A 186 -6.70 2.06 -47.45
N ILE A 187 -6.07 2.64 -46.44
CA ILE A 187 -4.67 3.00 -46.41
C ILE A 187 -4.01 2.23 -45.28
N PRO A 188 -3.23 1.18 -45.57
CA PRO A 188 -2.51 0.44 -44.53
C PRO A 188 -1.51 1.35 -43.79
N TYR A 189 -1.41 1.16 -42.49
CA TYR A 189 -0.43 1.85 -41.66
C TYR A 189 0.05 0.96 -40.52
N GLN A 190 1.16 1.35 -39.89
CA GLN A 190 1.66 0.70 -38.68
C GLN A 190 1.90 1.76 -37.60
N ILE A 191 1.82 1.37 -36.35
CA ILE A 191 2.29 2.18 -35.23
C ILE A 191 3.55 1.52 -34.70
N LEU A 192 4.65 2.28 -34.72
CA LEU A 192 5.98 1.82 -34.32
C LEU A 192 6.38 2.55 -33.03
N GLU A 193 7.17 1.88 -32.21
CA GLU A 193 7.93 2.58 -31.17
C GLU A 193 9.10 3.32 -31.84
N GLU A 194 9.35 4.56 -31.43
CA GLU A 194 10.42 5.37 -31.99
C GLU A 194 11.78 4.65 -31.86
N GLY A 195 12.49 4.55 -33.02
CA GLY A 195 13.75 3.82 -33.12
C GLY A 195 13.64 2.31 -33.28
N LYS A 196 12.42 1.76 -33.44
CA LYS A 196 12.18 0.34 -33.75
C LYS A 196 11.44 0.18 -35.08
N ASP A 197 11.74 -0.89 -35.78
CA ASP A 197 11.14 -1.22 -37.10
C ASP A 197 9.98 -2.23 -36.97
N THR A 198 9.60 -2.61 -35.73
CA THR A 198 8.52 -3.57 -35.47
C THR A 198 7.29 -2.85 -34.93
N PRO A 199 6.07 -3.30 -35.34
CA PRO A 199 4.84 -2.72 -34.80
C PRO A 199 4.80 -2.79 -33.27
N PHE A 200 4.38 -1.69 -32.65
CA PHE A 200 4.14 -1.64 -31.22
C PHE A 200 2.89 -2.48 -30.88
N THR A 201 3.01 -3.32 -29.88
CA THR A 201 1.91 -4.14 -29.38
C THR A 201 1.61 -3.88 -27.91
N SER A 202 2.65 -3.85 -27.07
CA SER A 202 2.54 -3.53 -25.66
C SER A 202 3.88 -3.09 -25.09
N ALA A 203 3.82 -2.41 -23.93
CA ALA A 203 4.98 -2.08 -23.09
C ALA A 203 4.60 -2.21 -21.62
N LYS A 204 5.58 -2.56 -20.78
CA LYS A 204 5.45 -2.65 -19.33
C LYS A 204 6.24 -1.50 -18.69
N TYR A 205 5.62 -0.91 -17.67
CA TYR A 205 6.15 0.24 -16.93
C TYR A 205 6.13 -0.05 -15.45
N THR A 206 7.21 0.28 -14.77
CA THR A 206 7.41 0.00 -13.34
C THR A 206 7.66 1.25 -12.51
N ALA A 207 8.02 2.37 -13.17
CA ALA A 207 8.40 3.60 -12.49
C ALA A 207 7.76 4.85 -13.09
N GLN A 208 7.62 5.86 -12.25
CA GLN A 208 7.21 7.19 -12.68
C GLN A 208 8.25 7.80 -13.63
N GLY A 209 7.77 8.46 -14.69
CA GLY A 209 8.60 9.11 -15.71
C GLY A 209 9.04 8.18 -16.85
N GLU A 210 8.73 6.89 -16.80
CA GLU A 210 8.91 6.00 -17.94
C GLU A 210 7.97 6.40 -19.07
N GLU A 211 8.48 6.34 -20.32
CA GLU A 211 7.70 6.71 -21.49
C GLU A 211 8.08 5.90 -22.73
N THR A 212 7.15 5.80 -23.66
CA THR A 212 7.34 5.19 -24.99
C THR A 212 6.78 6.12 -26.05
N SER A 213 7.64 6.64 -26.91
CA SER A 213 7.24 7.47 -28.06
C SER A 213 6.75 6.59 -29.19
N LEU A 214 5.63 6.97 -29.81
CA LEU A 214 4.98 6.23 -30.89
C LEU A 214 4.95 7.06 -32.18
N LEU A 215 5.16 6.37 -33.30
CA LEU A 215 5.12 6.92 -34.64
C LEU A 215 4.09 6.17 -35.48
N ILE A 216 3.35 6.89 -36.31
CA ILE A 216 2.54 6.31 -37.39
C ILE A 216 3.43 6.22 -38.65
N ASP A 217 3.51 5.03 -39.23
CA ASP A 217 4.26 4.77 -40.46
C ASP A 217 3.30 4.35 -41.59
N ILE A 218 3.35 5.03 -42.73
CA ILE A 218 2.56 4.76 -43.94
C ILE A 218 3.51 4.72 -45.12
N LYS A 219 3.48 3.62 -45.87
CA LYS A 219 4.36 3.45 -47.03
C LYS A 219 3.96 4.36 -48.19
N GLN A 220 4.92 4.83 -48.96
CA GLN A 220 4.68 5.65 -50.14
C GLN A 220 3.74 4.97 -51.13
N ASP A 221 3.89 3.66 -51.33
CA ASP A 221 3.06 2.88 -52.25
C ASP A 221 1.58 2.84 -51.83
N ASP A 222 1.30 2.91 -50.54
CA ASP A 222 -0.06 2.93 -50.01
C ASP A 222 -0.69 4.32 -50.23
N TRP A 223 0.09 5.39 -50.07
CA TRP A 223 -0.32 6.74 -50.44
C TRP A 223 -0.64 6.87 -51.93
N ASN A 224 0.21 6.27 -52.77
CA ASN A 224 0.05 6.34 -54.23
C ASN A 224 -1.23 5.63 -54.75
N LYS A 225 -1.74 4.66 -53.98
CA LYS A 225 -2.96 3.90 -54.29
C LYS A 225 -4.20 4.47 -53.63
N ALA A 226 -4.05 5.41 -52.70
CA ALA A 226 -5.15 5.96 -51.95
C ALA A 226 -6.17 6.70 -52.82
N ALA A 227 -7.42 6.40 -52.70
CA ALA A 227 -8.51 7.16 -53.33
C ALA A 227 -8.69 8.51 -52.64
N SER A 228 -9.27 9.49 -53.33
CA SER A 228 -9.59 10.76 -52.71
C SER A 228 -10.66 10.61 -51.61
N GLY A 229 -10.50 11.28 -50.48
CA GLY A 229 -11.48 11.25 -49.38
C GLY A 229 -10.86 11.48 -48.02
N SER A 230 -11.70 11.48 -46.99
CA SER A 230 -11.30 11.47 -45.58
C SER A 230 -11.20 10.04 -45.09
N TYR A 231 -10.17 9.74 -44.35
CA TYR A 231 -9.89 8.41 -43.78
C TYR A 231 -9.75 8.49 -42.27
N SER A 232 -10.13 7.45 -41.58
CA SER A 232 -9.96 7.33 -40.12
C SER A 232 -9.81 5.88 -39.69
N ASP A 233 -9.14 5.70 -38.57
CA ASP A 233 -9.14 4.47 -37.77
C ASP A 233 -9.23 4.82 -36.27
N THR A 234 -9.55 3.85 -35.45
CA THR A 234 -9.56 3.99 -33.98
C THR A 234 -8.47 3.09 -33.40
N VAL A 235 -7.56 3.70 -32.67
CA VAL A 235 -6.54 3.00 -31.89
C VAL A 235 -7.03 2.86 -30.45
N THR A 236 -7.04 1.65 -29.94
CA THR A 236 -7.46 1.37 -28.57
C THR A 236 -6.25 0.99 -27.72
N PHE A 237 -6.08 1.70 -26.61
CA PHE A 237 -5.11 1.36 -25.57
C PHE A 237 -5.82 0.66 -24.43
N THR A 238 -5.30 -0.49 -24.02
CA THR A 238 -5.76 -1.22 -22.84
C THR A 238 -4.68 -1.17 -21.77
N ILE A 239 -5.06 -0.69 -20.58
CA ILE A 239 -4.17 -0.51 -19.45
C ILE A 239 -4.53 -1.55 -18.40
N SER A 240 -3.55 -2.32 -17.94
CA SER A 240 -3.74 -3.36 -16.94
C SER A 240 -2.65 -3.32 -15.87
N TYR A 241 -3.02 -3.68 -14.64
CA TYR A 241 -2.12 -3.97 -13.54
C TYR A 241 -1.73 -5.44 -13.62
N ALA A 242 -0.46 -5.73 -13.83
CA ALA A 242 0.03 -7.07 -14.18
C ALA A 242 1.30 -7.43 -13.41
N ASP A 243 1.74 -8.67 -13.53
CA ASP A 243 3.05 -9.09 -13.06
C ASP A 243 4.16 -8.57 -13.98
N SER A 244 5.30 -8.18 -13.39
CA SER A 244 6.41 -7.61 -14.16
C SER A 244 7.19 -8.66 -14.97
N GLU A 245 7.09 -9.95 -14.60
CA GLU A 245 7.70 -11.09 -15.29
C GLU A 245 6.68 -11.87 -16.11
#